data_108f0953621b7ed8afd00dc50853686a
#
_entry.id   108f0953621b7ed8afd00dc50853686a
#
_cell.length_a   1.000
_cell.length_b   1.000
_cell.length_c   1.000
_cell.angle_alpha   90.00
_cell.angle_beta   90.00
_cell.angle_gamma   90.00
#
_symmetry.space_group_name_H-M   'P 1'
#
loop_
_entity.id
_entity.type
_entity.pdbx_description
1 polymer ?
#
loop_
_entity_poly.entity_id
_entity_poly.type
_entity_poly.pdbx_seq_one_letter_code
_entity_poly.pdbx_strand_id
1 'polypeptide(L)' 'MSDEPTIVRAVITGGHDGAAEMVVRLAYGNGVERDLVLDSDTGLDLMTRCGVSHLDDLVGQSWRKFMALEKSDV' A
#
# COMPACT_ATOMS: atom_id res chain seq x y z
N MET A 1 11.38 14.08 12.52
CA MET A 1 10.97 14.28 11.49
C MET A 1 10.84 13.18 10.65
N SER A 2 9.80 12.71 10.37
CA SER A 2 9.67 11.60 9.66
C SER A 2 9.16 11.89 8.35
N ASP A 3 9.74 11.30 7.35
CA ASP A 3 9.26 11.40 6.03
C ASP A 3 8.56 10.12 5.66
N GLU A 4 7.90 9.51 6.62
CA GLU A 4 7.20 8.27 6.35
C GLU A 4 6.11 8.49 5.33
N PRO A 5 6.06 7.71 4.28
CA PRO A 5 4.98 7.84 3.33
C PRO A 5 3.67 7.34 3.92
N THR A 6 2.60 8.01 3.53
CA THR A 6 1.25 7.68 3.98
C THR A 6 0.44 7.29 2.76
N ILE A 7 -0.41 6.28 2.88
CA ILE A 7 -1.28 5.88 1.80
C ILE A 7 -2.39 6.91 1.66
N VAL A 8 -2.48 7.54 0.50
CA VAL A 8 -3.52 8.53 0.25
C VAL A 8 -4.57 8.02 -0.72
N ARG A 9 -4.31 6.90 -1.38
CA ARG A 9 -5.27 6.32 -2.30
C ARG A 9 -4.95 4.85 -2.50
N ALA A 10 -5.97 4.03 -2.65
CA ALA A 10 -5.80 2.62 -2.96
C ALA A 10 -6.94 2.19 -3.87
N VAL A 11 -6.64 1.58 -5.00
CA VAL A 11 -7.64 1.11 -5.94
C VAL A 11 -7.25 -0.26 -6.48
N ILE A 12 -8.24 -1.02 -6.94
CA ILE A 12 -7.98 -2.28 -7.60
C ILE A 12 -8.19 -2.08 -9.09
N THR A 13 -7.28 -2.55 -9.90
CA THR A 13 -7.39 -2.43 -11.35
C THR A 13 -7.18 -3.79 -11.97
N GLY A 14 -7.57 -3.95 -13.23
CA GLY A 14 -7.31 -5.17 -13.97
C GLY A 14 -5.89 -5.16 -14.51
N GLY A 15 -5.16 -6.22 -14.30
CA GLY A 15 -3.82 -6.33 -14.84
C GLY A 15 -3.84 -6.86 -16.26
N HIS A 16 -2.67 -6.96 -16.85
CA HIS A 16 -2.53 -7.40 -18.23
C HIS A 16 -3.01 -8.81 -18.43
N ASP A 17 -2.84 -9.64 -17.44
CA ASP A 17 -3.20 -11.04 -17.59
C ASP A 17 -4.58 -11.33 -17.07
N GLY A 18 -5.37 -10.34 -16.83
CA GLY A 18 -6.67 -10.51 -16.21
C GLY A 18 -6.61 -10.66 -14.71
N ALA A 19 -5.41 -10.68 -14.12
CA ALA A 19 -5.28 -10.74 -12.68
C ALA A 19 -5.45 -9.35 -12.10
N ALA A 20 -6.09 -9.25 -10.95
CA ALA A 20 -6.28 -7.96 -10.31
C ALA A 20 -4.98 -7.44 -9.73
N GLU A 21 -4.79 -6.15 -9.77
CA GLU A 21 -3.65 -5.49 -9.17
C GLU A 21 -4.14 -4.38 -8.27
N MET A 22 -3.39 -4.09 -7.21
CA MET A 22 -3.72 -2.99 -6.33
C MET A 22 -2.74 -1.85 -6.60
N VAL A 23 -3.26 -0.66 -6.85
CA VAL A 23 -2.42 0.52 -7.02
C VAL A 23 -2.58 1.38 -5.78
N VAL A 24 -1.48 1.65 -5.12
CA VAL A 24 -1.46 2.42 -3.90
C VAL A 24 -0.68 3.71 -4.15
N ARG A 25 -1.26 4.84 -3.82
CA ARG A 25 -0.55 6.11 -3.94
C ARG A 25 -0.01 6.51 -2.57
N LEU A 26 1.28 6.77 -2.51
CA LEU A 26 1.96 7.16 -1.29
C LEU A 26 2.31 8.63 -1.36
N ALA A 27 2.06 9.36 -0.29
CA ALA A 27 2.45 10.75 -0.19
C ALA A 27 3.58 10.87 0.81
N TYR A 28 4.63 11.53 0.42
CA TYR A 28 5.79 11.73 1.27
C TYR A 28 5.72 13.12 1.89
N GLY A 29 6.43 13.30 2.99
CA GLY A 29 6.36 14.55 3.72
C GLY A 29 6.82 15.77 2.95
N ASN A 30 7.58 15.57 1.88
CA ASN A 30 8.06 16.69 1.07
C ASN A 30 7.12 17.04 -0.07
N GLY A 31 5.92 16.50 -0.08
CA GLY A 31 4.94 16.82 -1.12
C GLY A 31 5.02 15.93 -2.35
N VAL A 32 5.92 14.99 -2.37
CA VAL A 32 6.05 14.06 -3.49
C VAL A 32 5.06 12.92 -3.31
N GLU A 33 4.43 12.50 -4.39
CA GLU A 33 3.53 11.34 -4.36
C GLU A 33 4.01 10.32 -5.37
N ARG A 34 3.85 9.06 -5.05
CA ARG A 34 4.25 7.97 -5.95
C ARG A 34 3.20 6.88 -5.94
N ASP A 35 3.05 6.24 -7.09
CA ASP A 35 2.14 5.11 -7.20
C ASP A 35 2.96 3.82 -7.15
N LEU A 36 2.46 2.85 -6.41
CA LEU A 36 3.03 1.52 -6.38
C LEU A 36 1.99 0.54 -6.85
N VAL A 37 2.39 -0.39 -7.71
CA VAL A 37 1.50 -1.43 -8.19
C VAL A 37 1.87 -2.72 -7.48
N LEU A 38 0.91 -3.32 -6.81
CA LEU A 38 1.11 -4.55 -6.07
C LEU A 38 0.26 -5.64 -6.70
N ASP A 39 0.78 -6.85 -6.76
CA ASP A 39 -0.05 -7.95 -7.23
C ASP A 39 -1.11 -8.25 -6.17
N SER A 40 -2.08 -9.07 -6.51
CA SER A 40 -3.20 -9.29 -5.62
C SER A 40 -2.77 -9.93 -4.29
N ASP A 41 -1.79 -10.81 -4.33
CA ASP A 41 -1.34 -11.46 -3.10
C ASP A 41 -0.68 -10.47 -2.16
N THR A 42 0.16 -9.61 -2.70
CA THR A 42 0.84 -8.60 -1.90
C THR A 42 -0.16 -7.59 -1.37
N GLY A 43 -1.14 -7.23 -2.20
CA GLY A 43 -2.17 -6.28 -1.77
C GLY A 43 -3.01 -6.83 -0.63
N LEU A 44 -3.40 -8.10 -0.72
CA LEU A 44 -4.16 -8.74 0.34
C LEU A 44 -3.33 -8.83 1.62
N ASP A 45 -2.05 -9.12 1.48
CA ASP A 45 -1.17 -9.19 2.62
C ASP A 45 -1.06 -7.82 3.31
N LEU A 46 -0.97 -6.77 2.54
CA LEU A 46 -0.94 -5.42 3.08
C LEU A 46 -2.20 -5.13 3.89
N MET A 47 -3.37 -5.47 3.35
CA MET A 47 -4.62 -5.25 4.05
C MET A 47 -4.69 -6.04 5.35
N THR A 48 -4.24 -7.29 5.31
CA THR A 48 -4.24 -8.14 6.48
C THR A 48 -3.33 -7.56 7.57
N ARG A 49 -2.17 -7.09 7.17
CA ARG A 49 -1.22 -6.55 8.13
C ARG A 49 -1.68 -5.23 8.73
N CYS A 50 -2.42 -4.46 7.97
CA CYS A 50 -3.00 -3.22 8.49
C CYS A 50 -4.29 -3.47 9.26
N GLY A 51 -4.81 -4.69 9.22
CA GLY A 51 -6.03 -5.01 9.96
C GLY A 51 -7.27 -4.39 9.36
N VAL A 52 -7.28 -4.18 8.03
CA VAL A 52 -8.41 -3.55 7.38
C VAL A 52 -9.13 -4.53 6.46
N SER A 53 -10.42 -4.33 6.28
CA SER A 53 -11.24 -5.18 5.42
C SER A 53 -11.61 -4.52 4.11
N HIS A 54 -11.45 -3.22 4.01
CA HIS A 54 -11.83 -2.47 2.82
C HIS A 54 -10.67 -1.62 2.36
N LEU A 55 -10.57 -1.42 1.05
CA LEU A 55 -9.51 -0.59 0.50
C LEU A 55 -9.50 0.81 1.06
N ASP A 56 -10.67 1.37 1.26
CA ASP A 56 -10.76 2.73 1.76
C ASP A 56 -10.13 2.88 3.13
N ASP A 57 -10.06 1.80 3.88
CA ASP A 57 -9.48 1.84 5.22
C ASP A 57 -7.95 1.87 5.17
N LEU A 58 -7.37 1.64 4.01
CA LEU A 58 -5.92 1.78 3.86
C LEU A 58 -5.51 3.24 3.79
N VAL A 59 -6.42 4.11 3.35
CA VAL A 59 -6.11 5.52 3.23
C VAL A 59 -5.85 6.09 4.61
N GLY A 60 -4.74 6.77 4.75
CA GLY A 60 -4.32 7.33 6.04
C GLY A 60 -3.38 6.44 6.82
N GLN A 61 -3.19 5.19 6.39
CA GLN A 61 -2.27 4.29 7.06
C GLN A 61 -0.84 4.62 6.66
N SER A 62 0.07 4.39 7.57
CA SER A 62 1.48 4.61 7.28
C SER A 62 2.03 3.42 6.50
N TRP A 63 2.75 3.70 5.43
CA TRP A 63 3.40 2.65 4.65
C TRP A 63 4.46 1.94 5.48
N ARG A 64 4.91 2.58 6.54
CA ARG A 64 5.91 2.00 7.41
C ARG A 64 5.50 0.66 8.00
N LYS A 65 4.21 0.49 8.26
CA LYS A 65 3.71 -0.78 8.77
C LYS A 65 4.06 -1.93 7.85
N PHE A 66 3.88 -1.72 6.56
CA PHE A 66 4.16 -2.75 5.59
C PHE A 66 5.67 -2.98 5.44
N MET A 67 6.41 -1.92 5.40
CA MET A 67 7.85 -2.02 5.27
C MET A 67 8.49 -2.71 6.47
N ALA A 68 8.01 -2.42 7.65
CA ALA A 68 8.55 -3.03 8.85
C ALA A 68 8.36 -4.53 8.84
N LEU A 69 7.23 -4.98 8.32
CA LEU A 69 6.97 -6.39 8.26
C LEU A 69 7.84 -7.09 7.23
N GLU A 70 8.09 -6.44 6.12
CA GLU A 70 8.97 -6.97 5.14
C GLU A 70 10.36 -7.16 5.68
N LYS A 71 10.82 -6.24 6.46
CA LYS A 71 12.16 -6.34 6.99
C LYS A 71 12.33 -7.41 8.02
N SER A 72 11.29 -7.81 8.63
CA SER A 72 11.40 -8.79 9.70
C SER A 72 11.76 -10.17 9.18
N ASP A 73 11.75 -10.34 7.89
CA ASP A 73 12.11 -11.59 7.36
C ASP A 73 13.55 -11.85 7.31
N VAL A 74 14.35 -10.98 7.65
CA VAL A 74 15.78 -11.16 7.51
C VAL A 74 16.41 -11.99 8.60
#